data_332fa552148d8326cf420d5e2e4b9e71
#
_entry.id   332fa552148d8326cf420d5e2e4b9e71
#
_cell.length_a   1.000
_cell.length_b   1.000
_cell.length_c   1.000
_cell.angle_alpha   90.00
_cell.angle_beta   90.00
_cell.angle_gamma   90.00
#
_symmetry.space_group_name_H-M   'P 1'
#
loop_
_entity.id
_entity.type
_entity.pdbx_description
1 polymer ?
#
loop_
_entity_poly.entity_id
_entity_poly.type
_entity_poly.pdbx_seq_one_letter_code
_entity_poly.pdbx_strand_id
1 'polypeptide(L)'
;MHSLKDLLADDCIADISMTGHYQGADEVCKGLQWPGPVMDLQRITFSNFVCRSHLDTAQQSAYSQHLYALEDHTHAFPFTFGGEWVNTYQKKNGKWKLSHIRFDLMFEDGNNSFVKDFWQLMDYSVFYGHTPIINPEIESPWIAIPYDDEPQSDAEQIFELEFKNNTGMDGGFFSLSHEVFTDDVFLNYAHHQNINKNYSGLADGDYHGRKAAINFFKGKQHKEARLQHNVSMAHLIIQNDQARAYMLRSEYHRIKHNIYDKTKIHMQPLSAVHEIDAKKENGVWKMMRMAYYPIMEFYPLPVECVCFDEYICGGNHWKRIKESIGIHV
;
A
#
# COMPACT_ATOMS: atom_id res chain seq x y z
N MET A 1 6.51 20.51 -21.13
CA MET A 1 6.14 19.79 -19.90
C MET A 1 4.74 20.26 -19.57
N HIS A 2 3.76 19.35 -19.44
CA HIS A 2 2.41 19.74 -19.01
C HIS A 2 2.44 20.11 -17.54
N SER A 3 1.74 21.18 -17.14
CA SER A 3 1.54 21.51 -15.74
C SER A 3 0.48 20.56 -15.14
N LEU A 4 0.49 20.37 -13.82
CA LEU A 4 -0.58 19.60 -13.14
C LEU A 4 -1.96 20.15 -13.55
N LYS A 5 -2.11 21.47 -13.61
CA LYS A 5 -3.35 22.13 -14.02
C LYS A 5 -3.87 21.69 -15.39
N ASP A 6 -2.95 21.38 -16.34
CA ASP A 6 -3.33 20.91 -17.68
C ASP A 6 -3.99 19.51 -17.66
N LEU A 7 -3.79 18.75 -16.59
CA LEU A 7 -4.38 17.41 -16.40
C LEU A 7 -5.72 17.45 -15.67
N LEU A 8 -6.04 18.55 -14.98
CA LEU A 8 -7.26 18.68 -14.20
C LEU A 8 -8.44 19.14 -15.07
N ALA A 9 -9.64 18.70 -14.72
CA ALA A 9 -10.87 19.34 -15.17
C ALA A 9 -11.03 20.69 -14.45
N ASP A 10 -11.66 21.67 -15.08
CA ASP A 10 -11.85 23.01 -14.49
C ASP A 10 -12.63 22.94 -13.17
N ASP A 11 -13.58 22.00 -13.09
CA ASP A 11 -14.43 21.68 -11.95
C ASP A 11 -13.91 20.54 -11.08
N CYS A 12 -12.60 20.20 -11.18
CA CYS A 12 -11.97 19.14 -10.44
C CYS A 12 -12.14 19.31 -8.93
N ILE A 13 -12.34 18.19 -8.22
CA ILE A 13 -12.40 18.11 -6.76
C ILE A 13 -11.20 17.32 -6.27
N ALA A 14 -10.67 17.69 -5.10
CA ALA A 14 -9.72 16.85 -4.37
C ALA A 14 -10.12 16.73 -2.90
N ASP A 15 -10.17 15.49 -2.43
CA ASP A 15 -10.36 15.13 -1.02
C ASP A 15 -9.10 14.43 -0.53
N ILE A 16 -8.37 15.09 0.37
CA ILE A 16 -7.09 14.61 0.90
C ILE A 16 -7.23 14.53 2.42
N SER A 17 -7.14 13.33 2.98
CA SER A 17 -7.39 13.12 4.41
C SER A 17 -6.50 13.98 5.31
N MET A 18 -5.31 14.35 4.85
CA MET A 18 -4.35 15.16 5.61
C MET A 18 -4.61 16.67 5.52
N THR A 19 -5.20 17.16 4.42
CA THR A 19 -5.27 18.59 4.12
C THR A 19 -6.67 19.12 3.85
N GLY A 20 -7.64 18.23 3.62
CA GLY A 20 -9.05 18.60 3.47
C GLY A 20 -9.58 18.56 2.04
N HIS A 21 -10.58 19.40 1.78
CA HIS A 21 -11.36 19.44 0.54
C HIS A 21 -11.00 20.67 -0.30
N TYR A 22 -10.82 20.46 -1.61
CA TYR A 22 -10.49 21.51 -2.58
C TYR A 22 -11.41 21.40 -3.79
N GLN A 23 -11.86 22.51 -4.33
CA GLN A 23 -12.74 22.57 -5.50
C GLN A 23 -12.24 23.56 -6.55
N GLY A 24 -12.18 23.09 -7.81
CA GLY A 24 -11.62 23.82 -8.94
C GLY A 24 -10.11 23.62 -9.11
N ALA A 25 -9.66 23.63 -10.36
CA ALA A 25 -8.31 23.28 -10.73
C ALA A 25 -7.22 24.08 -9.98
N ASP A 26 -7.45 25.37 -9.74
CA ASP A 26 -6.47 26.23 -9.04
C ASP A 26 -6.35 25.89 -7.56
N GLU A 27 -7.47 25.66 -6.86
CA GLU A 27 -7.45 25.28 -5.45
C GLU A 27 -6.91 23.86 -5.27
N VAL A 28 -7.25 22.93 -6.17
CA VAL A 28 -6.68 21.58 -6.18
C VAL A 28 -5.16 21.64 -6.37
N CYS A 29 -4.66 22.45 -7.32
CA CYS A 29 -3.22 22.63 -7.48
C CYS A 29 -2.54 23.15 -6.23
N LYS A 30 -3.15 24.09 -5.49
CA LYS A 30 -2.63 24.59 -4.22
C LYS A 30 -2.64 23.50 -3.13
N GLY A 31 -3.74 22.76 -3.01
CA GLY A 31 -3.91 21.72 -2.00
C GLY A 31 -2.96 20.53 -2.17
N LEU A 32 -2.51 20.27 -3.40
CA LEU A 32 -1.56 19.21 -3.72
C LEU A 32 -0.09 19.67 -3.69
N GLN A 33 0.18 20.96 -3.50
CA GLN A 33 1.54 21.44 -3.35
C GLN A 33 2.13 21.00 -2.01
N TRP A 34 3.41 20.62 -2.04
CA TRP A 34 4.17 20.38 -0.82
C TRP A 34 4.36 21.70 -0.06
N PRO A 35 3.78 21.82 1.15
CA PRO A 35 3.83 23.08 1.88
C PRO A 35 5.07 23.23 2.79
N GLY A 36 5.84 22.14 2.93
CA GLY A 36 6.97 22.05 3.83
C GLY A 36 8.29 22.53 3.23
N PRO A 37 9.39 22.34 3.95
CA PRO A 37 10.73 22.70 3.50
C PRO A 37 11.13 21.88 2.25
N VAL A 38 12.15 22.36 1.56
CA VAL A 38 12.81 21.55 0.52
C VAL A 38 13.48 20.37 1.21
N MET A 39 13.16 19.16 0.75
CA MET A 39 13.66 17.92 1.34
C MET A 39 15.02 17.55 0.72
N ASP A 40 15.96 17.11 1.54
CA ASP A 40 17.26 16.59 1.09
C ASP A 40 17.12 15.23 0.42
N LEU A 41 16.20 14.39 0.94
CA LEU A 41 15.78 13.16 0.31
C LEU A 41 14.28 13.16 0.08
N GLN A 42 13.87 12.81 -1.13
CA GLN A 42 12.47 12.55 -1.47
C GLN A 42 12.39 11.33 -2.39
N ARG A 43 11.68 10.30 -1.93
CA ARG A 43 11.37 9.12 -2.73
C ARG A 43 9.89 8.81 -2.64
N ILE A 44 9.27 8.58 -3.80
CA ILE A 44 7.86 8.21 -3.92
C ILE A 44 7.82 6.95 -4.77
N THR A 45 7.13 5.94 -4.26
CA THR A 45 6.86 4.69 -4.98
C THR A 45 5.36 4.46 -5.05
N PHE A 46 4.90 3.94 -6.18
CA PHE A 46 3.52 3.52 -6.38
C PHE A 46 3.47 2.01 -6.58
N SER A 47 2.40 1.42 -6.06
CA SER A 47 2.10 0.00 -6.19
C SER A 47 0.61 -0.23 -6.35
N ASN A 48 0.19 -1.46 -6.56
CA ASN A 48 -1.22 -1.87 -6.64
C ASN A 48 -2.04 -1.00 -7.62
N PHE A 49 -1.42 -0.63 -8.73
CA PHE A 49 -2.04 0.24 -9.72
C PHE A 49 -3.10 -0.52 -10.52
N VAL A 50 -4.32 0.01 -10.52
CA VAL A 50 -5.44 -0.48 -11.32
C VAL A 50 -6.12 0.72 -11.97
N CYS A 51 -6.41 0.62 -13.26
CA CYS A 51 -7.19 1.61 -13.98
C CYS A 51 -8.19 0.90 -14.89
N ARG A 52 -9.43 1.32 -14.83
CA ARG A 52 -10.50 0.85 -15.70
C ARG A 52 -11.20 2.00 -16.35
N SER A 53 -11.62 1.82 -17.60
CA SER A 53 -12.34 2.85 -18.33
C SER A 53 -13.56 2.28 -19.03
N HIS A 54 -14.63 3.09 -19.07
CA HIS A 54 -15.81 2.80 -19.86
C HIS A 54 -16.38 4.09 -20.43
N LEU A 55 -16.51 4.14 -21.75
CA LEU A 55 -16.95 5.33 -22.50
C LEU A 55 -16.07 6.56 -22.16
N ASP A 56 -16.65 7.56 -21.52
CA ASP A 56 -15.99 8.82 -21.18
C ASP A 56 -15.62 8.94 -19.71
N THR A 57 -15.67 7.83 -18.96
CA THR A 57 -15.31 7.78 -17.54
C THR A 57 -14.22 6.74 -17.29
N ALA A 58 -13.26 7.06 -16.44
CA ALA A 58 -12.28 6.09 -15.94
C ALA A 58 -12.08 6.27 -14.44
N GLN A 59 -11.75 5.15 -13.79
CA GLN A 59 -11.42 5.10 -12.36
C GLN A 59 -10.07 4.43 -12.18
N GLN A 60 -9.23 5.02 -11.34
CA GLN A 60 -7.91 4.51 -11.03
C GLN A 60 -7.73 4.41 -9.52
N SER A 61 -7.15 3.32 -9.06
CA SER A 61 -6.61 3.21 -7.70
C SER A 61 -5.12 2.88 -7.73
N ALA A 62 -4.42 3.30 -6.68
CA ALA A 62 -3.03 2.94 -6.44
C ALA A 62 -2.69 3.14 -4.97
N TYR A 63 -1.71 2.40 -4.48
CA TYR A 63 -1.05 2.72 -3.22
C TYR A 63 0.19 3.55 -3.49
N SER A 64 0.53 4.44 -2.56
CA SER A 64 1.80 5.15 -2.57
C SER A 64 2.52 5.04 -1.23
N GLN A 65 3.84 5.03 -1.30
CA GLN A 65 4.74 5.16 -0.18
C GLN A 65 5.68 6.32 -0.44
N HIS A 66 5.87 7.14 0.57
CA HIS A 66 6.70 8.32 0.52
C HIS A 66 7.76 8.21 1.61
N LEU A 67 9.01 8.44 1.26
CA LEU A 67 10.11 8.58 2.19
C LEU A 67 10.75 9.95 1.96
N TYR A 68 10.71 10.78 2.97
CA TYR A 68 11.30 12.09 3.00
C TYR A 68 12.34 12.18 4.11
N ALA A 69 13.38 12.95 3.92
CA ALA A 69 14.29 13.28 4.99
C ALA A 69 14.80 14.73 4.85
N LEU A 70 14.99 15.35 5.99
CA LEU A 70 15.82 16.55 6.14
C LEU A 70 17.13 16.11 6.76
N GLU A 71 18.21 16.79 6.38
CA GLU A 71 19.54 16.58 6.95
C GLU A 71 20.07 17.89 7.51
N ASP A 72 20.70 17.83 8.67
CA ASP A 72 21.67 18.83 9.10
C ASP A 72 23.08 18.25 8.95
N HIS A 73 24.09 18.96 9.42
CA HIS A 73 25.48 18.50 9.25
C HIS A 73 25.82 17.21 10.02
N THR A 74 24.95 16.77 10.92
CA THR A 74 25.23 15.68 11.86
C THR A 74 24.11 14.65 11.94
N HIS A 75 22.87 15.04 11.60
CA HIS A 75 21.69 14.19 11.77
C HIS A 75 20.80 14.20 10.54
N ALA A 76 20.08 13.12 10.33
CA ALA A 76 18.99 13.02 9.39
C ALA A 76 17.67 12.80 10.15
N PHE A 77 16.61 13.41 9.64
CA PHE A 77 15.26 13.39 10.21
C PHE A 77 14.31 12.73 9.19
N PRO A 78 14.27 11.41 9.16
CA PRO A 78 13.47 10.69 8.19
C PRO A 78 12.01 10.67 8.60
N PHE A 79 11.12 10.75 7.60
CA PHE A 79 9.68 10.63 7.73
C PHE A 79 9.14 9.80 6.58
N THR A 80 8.33 8.80 6.88
CA THR A 80 7.62 8.01 5.88
C THR A 80 6.14 8.05 6.11
N PHE A 81 5.37 8.01 5.03
CA PHE A 81 3.93 7.88 5.06
C PHE A 81 3.45 7.16 3.80
N GLY A 82 2.26 6.64 3.85
CA GLY A 82 1.64 6.00 2.71
C GLY A 82 0.12 5.99 2.81
N GLY A 83 -0.50 5.77 1.67
CA GLY A 83 -1.95 5.77 1.57
C GLY A 83 -2.46 5.26 0.23
N GLU A 84 -3.76 5.25 0.13
CA GLU A 84 -4.51 4.87 -1.06
C GLU A 84 -4.95 6.09 -1.85
N TRP A 85 -4.75 6.03 -3.15
CA TRP A 85 -5.30 6.96 -4.12
C TRP A 85 -6.49 6.33 -4.82
N VAL A 86 -7.57 7.08 -4.97
CA VAL A 86 -8.67 6.74 -5.88
C VAL A 86 -9.02 7.98 -6.69
N ASN A 87 -8.74 7.91 -8.00
CA ASN A 87 -8.89 9.03 -8.91
C ASN A 87 -9.95 8.72 -9.97
N THR A 88 -10.81 9.71 -10.24
CA THR A 88 -11.79 9.63 -11.30
C THR A 88 -11.38 10.55 -12.45
N TYR A 89 -11.53 10.05 -13.66
CA TYR A 89 -11.25 10.78 -14.89
C TYR A 89 -12.51 10.92 -15.73
N GLN A 90 -12.59 12.01 -16.46
CA GLN A 90 -13.60 12.24 -17.48
C GLN A 90 -12.93 12.60 -18.80
N LYS A 91 -13.46 12.07 -19.89
CA LYS A 91 -13.02 12.40 -21.24
C LYS A 91 -13.85 13.57 -21.78
N LYS A 92 -13.22 14.73 -21.93
CA LYS A 92 -13.84 15.94 -22.48
C LYS A 92 -13.09 16.35 -23.76
N ASN A 93 -13.83 16.49 -24.87
CA ASN A 93 -13.23 16.84 -26.18
C ASN A 93 -12.07 15.91 -26.59
N GLY A 94 -12.22 14.61 -26.38
CA GLY A 94 -11.23 13.59 -26.71
C GLY A 94 -9.99 13.53 -25.79
N LYS A 95 -9.96 14.32 -24.71
CA LYS A 95 -8.86 14.34 -23.74
C LYS A 95 -9.34 13.91 -22.36
N TRP A 96 -8.58 13.01 -21.74
CA TRP A 96 -8.82 12.61 -20.35
C TRP A 96 -8.36 13.72 -19.40
N LYS A 97 -9.19 13.99 -18.40
CA LYS A 97 -8.97 14.98 -17.34
C LYS A 97 -9.31 14.36 -15.98
N LEU A 98 -8.49 14.61 -14.98
CA LEU A 98 -8.81 14.29 -13.58
C LEU A 98 -9.99 15.14 -13.13
N SER A 99 -11.09 14.51 -12.75
CA SER A 99 -12.30 15.17 -12.24
C SER A 99 -12.45 15.06 -10.73
N HIS A 100 -11.92 13.98 -10.13
CA HIS A 100 -11.89 13.81 -8.68
C HIS A 100 -10.60 13.11 -8.27
N ILE A 101 -9.88 13.67 -7.32
CA ILE A 101 -8.67 13.12 -6.71
C ILE A 101 -8.98 12.82 -5.26
N ARG A 102 -8.71 11.61 -4.79
CA ARG A 102 -8.85 11.23 -3.38
C ARG A 102 -7.60 10.56 -2.88
N PHE A 103 -7.14 10.96 -1.72
CA PHE A 103 -6.03 10.32 -1.01
C PHE A 103 -6.39 10.09 0.44
N ASP A 104 -6.27 8.85 0.87
CA ASP A 104 -6.52 8.45 2.25
C ASP A 104 -5.22 7.95 2.90
N LEU A 105 -4.73 8.69 3.90
CA LEU A 105 -3.51 8.34 4.64
C LEU A 105 -3.76 7.06 5.45
N MET A 106 -2.91 6.05 5.26
CA MET A 106 -3.03 4.75 5.93
C MET A 106 -2.02 4.57 7.05
N PHE A 107 -0.83 5.13 6.90
CA PHE A 107 0.21 5.10 7.93
C PHE A 107 1.15 6.30 7.81
N GLU A 108 1.81 6.63 8.92
CA GLU A 108 2.96 7.51 9.00
C GLU A 108 3.94 6.98 10.04
N ASP A 109 5.23 7.28 9.90
CA ASP A 109 6.28 6.87 10.84
C ASP A 109 7.50 7.80 10.74
N GLY A 110 8.28 7.91 11.81
CA GLY A 110 9.48 8.74 11.88
C GLY A 110 9.23 10.17 12.35
N ASN A 111 10.00 11.14 11.82
CA ASN A 111 9.95 12.54 12.23
C ASN A 111 8.91 13.33 11.45
N ASN A 112 7.77 13.61 12.05
CA ASN A 112 6.70 14.38 11.45
C ASN A 112 6.73 15.89 11.81
N SER A 113 7.77 16.38 12.49
CA SER A 113 7.84 17.76 12.99
C SER A 113 7.73 18.82 11.90
N PHE A 114 8.18 18.50 10.68
CA PHE A 114 8.16 19.44 9.56
C PHE A 114 6.85 19.43 8.75
N VAL A 115 5.87 18.59 9.13
CA VAL A 115 4.54 18.55 8.50
C VAL A 115 3.39 18.84 9.46
N LYS A 116 3.61 18.73 10.77
CA LYS A 116 2.58 18.84 11.82
C LYS A 116 1.78 20.15 11.80
N ASP A 117 2.33 21.21 11.23
CA ASP A 117 1.69 22.53 11.22
C ASP A 117 0.74 22.71 10.03
N PHE A 118 0.79 21.81 9.03
CA PHE A 118 -0.07 21.91 7.85
C PHE A 118 -0.86 20.62 7.54
N TRP A 119 -0.49 19.49 8.14
CA TRP A 119 -1.18 18.24 7.94
C TRP A 119 -1.92 17.81 9.19
N GLN A 120 -3.11 17.31 8.97
CA GLN A 120 -3.80 16.52 9.98
C GLN A 120 -3.14 15.14 10.00
N LEU A 121 -2.25 14.97 10.96
CA LEU A 121 -1.54 13.71 11.19
C LEU A 121 -2.47 12.66 11.77
N MET A 122 -2.03 11.41 11.75
CA MET A 122 -2.78 10.30 12.33
C MET A 122 -2.87 10.43 13.84
N ASP A 123 -4.06 10.27 14.39
CA ASP A 123 -4.26 10.18 15.84
C ASP A 123 -3.97 8.75 16.31
N TYR A 124 -2.89 8.58 17.03
CA TYR A 124 -2.48 7.29 17.57
C TYR A 124 -3.34 6.80 18.75
N SER A 125 -4.24 7.61 19.27
CA SER A 125 -5.26 7.19 20.23
C SER A 125 -6.47 6.50 19.57
N VAL A 126 -6.67 6.73 18.27
CA VAL A 126 -7.76 6.16 17.47
C VAL A 126 -7.22 5.12 16.49
N PHE A 127 -7.85 3.96 16.43
CA PHE A 127 -7.36 2.83 15.63
C PHE A 127 -7.14 3.18 14.15
N TYR A 128 -8.09 3.81 13.50
CA TYR A 128 -7.95 4.24 12.10
C TYR A 128 -7.15 5.54 11.93
N GLY A 129 -6.84 6.25 13.01
CA GLY A 129 -6.09 7.50 12.98
C GLY A 129 -6.88 8.71 12.50
N HIS A 130 -7.87 8.52 11.65
CA HIS A 130 -8.83 9.49 11.15
C HIS A 130 -10.03 8.76 10.54
N THR A 131 -11.06 9.49 10.16
CA THR A 131 -12.19 8.91 9.41
C THR A 131 -11.76 8.64 7.97
N PRO A 132 -11.80 7.39 7.47
CA PRO A 132 -11.51 7.09 6.09
C PRO A 132 -12.43 7.87 5.13
N ILE A 133 -11.85 8.43 4.08
CA ILE A 133 -12.59 9.19 3.05
C ILE A 133 -12.82 8.36 1.78
N ILE A 134 -12.12 7.24 1.63
CA ILE A 134 -12.27 6.29 0.53
C ILE A 134 -13.04 5.07 1.02
N ASN A 135 -14.07 4.68 0.27
CA ASN A 135 -14.78 3.42 0.45
C ASN A 135 -14.54 2.48 -0.74
N PRO A 136 -13.59 1.54 -0.65
CA PRO A 136 -13.25 0.64 -1.76
C PRO A 136 -14.41 -0.22 -2.25
N GLU A 137 -15.44 -0.50 -1.43
CA GLU A 137 -16.61 -1.29 -1.86
C GLU A 137 -17.48 -0.58 -2.90
N ILE A 138 -17.37 0.74 -3.04
CA ILE A 138 -18.14 1.51 -4.02
C ILE A 138 -17.26 2.36 -4.93
N GLU A 139 -16.03 2.64 -4.54
CA GLU A 139 -15.15 3.58 -5.21
C GLU A 139 -13.95 2.91 -5.90
N SER A 140 -13.68 1.63 -5.64
CA SER A 140 -12.63 0.92 -6.35
C SER A 140 -12.93 0.80 -7.85
N PRO A 141 -11.91 0.75 -8.73
CA PRO A 141 -12.11 0.61 -10.17
C PRO A 141 -12.98 -0.60 -10.57
N TRP A 142 -12.88 -1.70 -9.83
CA TRP A 142 -13.67 -2.93 -10.11
C TRP A 142 -15.18 -2.75 -9.92
N ILE A 143 -15.56 -1.86 -9.01
CA ILE A 143 -16.97 -1.61 -8.68
C ILE A 143 -17.50 -0.39 -9.43
N ALA A 144 -16.71 0.70 -9.47
CA ALA A 144 -17.11 1.92 -10.16
C ALA A 144 -17.18 1.75 -11.68
N ILE A 145 -16.31 0.91 -12.26
CA ILE A 145 -16.24 0.60 -13.70
C ILE A 145 -16.29 -0.92 -13.89
N PRO A 146 -17.45 -1.57 -13.77
CA PRO A 146 -17.57 -3.03 -13.84
C PRO A 146 -17.28 -3.58 -15.24
N TYR A 147 -17.43 -2.78 -16.28
CA TYR A 147 -17.12 -3.11 -17.66
C TYR A 147 -15.98 -2.23 -18.14
N ASP A 148 -14.84 -2.84 -18.47
CA ASP A 148 -13.67 -2.14 -18.99
C ASP A 148 -13.69 -2.18 -20.51
N ASP A 149 -13.48 -1.05 -21.16
CA ASP A 149 -13.40 -0.97 -22.62
C ASP A 149 -12.08 -1.58 -23.16
N GLU A 150 -11.06 -1.63 -22.32
CA GLU A 150 -9.75 -2.21 -22.66
C GLU A 150 -9.66 -3.62 -22.05
N PRO A 151 -9.61 -4.67 -22.89
CA PRO A 151 -9.48 -6.04 -22.38
C PRO A 151 -8.12 -6.23 -21.72
N GLN A 152 -8.14 -6.66 -20.46
CA GLN A 152 -6.93 -6.97 -19.71
C GLN A 152 -6.29 -8.27 -20.19
N SER A 153 -4.96 -8.29 -20.23
CA SER A 153 -4.20 -9.52 -20.40
C SER A 153 -4.38 -10.49 -19.21
N ASP A 154 -4.13 -11.77 -19.41
CA ASP A 154 -4.14 -12.74 -18.32
C ASP A 154 -3.16 -12.36 -17.18
N ALA A 155 -2.02 -11.76 -17.51
CA ALA A 155 -1.06 -11.31 -16.53
C ALA A 155 -1.63 -10.18 -15.64
N GLU A 156 -2.27 -9.18 -16.24
CA GLU A 156 -2.91 -8.09 -15.51
C GLU A 156 -4.03 -8.60 -14.61
N GLN A 157 -4.89 -9.48 -15.13
CA GLN A 157 -5.96 -10.08 -14.34
C GLN A 157 -5.43 -10.86 -13.12
N ILE A 158 -4.31 -11.59 -13.27
CA ILE A 158 -3.70 -12.36 -12.18
C ILE A 158 -3.08 -11.41 -11.13
N PHE A 159 -2.41 -10.33 -11.55
CA PHE A 159 -1.89 -9.33 -10.60
C PHE A 159 -3.03 -8.61 -9.86
N GLU A 160 -4.10 -8.30 -10.55
CA GLU A 160 -5.28 -7.69 -9.93
C GLU A 160 -5.96 -8.56 -8.86
N LEU A 161 -5.81 -9.89 -8.91
CA LEU A 161 -6.32 -10.75 -7.82
C LEU A 161 -5.69 -10.35 -6.47
N GLU A 162 -4.36 -10.16 -6.45
CA GLU A 162 -3.67 -9.74 -5.22
C GLU A 162 -4.00 -8.30 -4.85
N PHE A 163 -4.06 -7.38 -5.81
CA PHE A 163 -4.42 -5.97 -5.55
C PHE A 163 -5.83 -5.87 -4.95
N LYS A 164 -6.80 -6.58 -5.53
CA LYS A 164 -8.18 -6.62 -5.07
C LYS A 164 -8.31 -7.23 -3.68
N ASN A 165 -7.56 -8.30 -3.41
CA ASN A 165 -7.49 -8.93 -2.10
C ASN A 165 -6.90 -7.97 -1.06
N ASN A 166 -5.79 -7.30 -1.38
CA ASN A 166 -5.14 -6.33 -0.49
C ASN A 166 -6.07 -5.15 -0.18
N THR A 167 -6.69 -4.54 -1.21
CA THR A 167 -7.65 -3.45 -1.02
C THR A 167 -8.81 -3.87 -0.11
N GLY A 168 -9.31 -5.10 -0.29
CA GLY A 168 -10.35 -5.66 0.57
C GLY A 168 -9.92 -5.85 2.02
N MET A 169 -8.70 -6.33 2.23
CA MET A 169 -8.14 -6.53 3.58
C MET A 169 -7.82 -5.20 4.27
N ASP A 170 -7.13 -4.30 3.58
CA ASP A 170 -6.64 -3.04 4.12
C ASP A 170 -7.79 -2.09 4.48
N GLY A 171 -8.83 -2.08 3.67
CA GLY A 171 -10.05 -1.32 3.93
C GLY A 171 -11.04 -2.02 4.88
N GLY A 172 -10.85 -3.31 5.15
CA GLY A 172 -11.81 -4.12 5.92
C GLY A 172 -13.06 -4.52 5.11
N PHE A 173 -12.99 -4.45 3.78
CA PHE A 173 -14.10 -4.73 2.85
C PHE A 173 -13.93 -6.09 2.16
N PHE A 174 -14.18 -7.14 2.89
CA PHE A 174 -13.90 -8.52 2.49
C PHE A 174 -14.80 -9.07 1.37
N SER A 175 -15.77 -8.31 0.87
CA SER A 175 -16.48 -8.59 -0.37
C SER A 175 -15.52 -8.67 -1.56
N LEU A 176 -14.56 -7.74 -1.66
CA LEU A 176 -13.52 -7.75 -2.68
C LEU A 176 -12.64 -9.00 -2.58
N SER A 177 -12.19 -9.35 -1.37
CA SER A 177 -11.43 -10.58 -1.14
C SER A 177 -12.24 -11.84 -1.47
N HIS A 178 -13.56 -11.83 -1.21
CA HIS A 178 -14.43 -12.95 -1.53
C HIS A 178 -14.48 -13.28 -3.03
N GLU A 179 -14.38 -12.28 -3.89
CA GLU A 179 -14.47 -12.45 -5.34
C GLU A 179 -13.22 -13.08 -5.96
N VAL A 180 -12.05 -12.91 -5.33
CA VAL A 180 -10.77 -13.37 -5.92
C VAL A 180 -10.49 -14.85 -5.69
N PHE A 181 -11.16 -15.51 -4.74
CA PHE A 181 -10.88 -16.89 -4.38
C PHE A 181 -11.82 -17.89 -5.07
N THR A 182 -11.28 -19.07 -5.41
CA THR A 182 -12.10 -20.23 -5.72
C THR A 182 -12.85 -20.71 -4.48
N ASP A 183 -13.91 -21.51 -4.66
CA ASP A 183 -14.66 -22.07 -3.52
C ASP A 183 -13.80 -22.97 -2.63
N ASP A 184 -12.84 -23.67 -3.25
CA ASP A 184 -11.94 -24.66 -2.65
C ASP A 184 -10.54 -24.11 -2.34
N VAL A 185 -10.36 -22.80 -2.31
CA VAL A 185 -9.05 -22.16 -2.07
C VAL A 185 -8.32 -22.75 -0.87
N PHE A 186 -7.00 -22.86 -1.00
CA PHE A 186 -6.11 -23.28 0.08
C PHE A 186 -5.18 -22.15 0.48
N LEU A 187 -5.29 -21.68 1.73
CA LEU A 187 -4.34 -20.73 2.31
C LEU A 187 -3.34 -21.49 3.18
N ASN A 188 -2.04 -21.29 2.92
CA ASN A 188 -0.95 -21.82 3.71
C ASN A 188 -0.20 -20.66 4.38
N TYR A 189 -0.42 -20.51 5.67
CA TYR A 189 0.25 -19.54 6.54
C TYR A 189 1.13 -20.21 7.61
N ALA A 190 1.42 -21.49 7.46
CA ALA A 190 2.21 -22.27 8.42
C ALA A 190 3.69 -21.84 8.54
N HIS A 191 4.18 -21.00 7.63
CA HIS A 191 5.57 -20.57 7.60
C HIS A 191 5.89 -19.40 8.55
N HIS A 192 4.89 -18.82 9.17
CA HIS A 192 5.07 -17.71 10.13
C HIS A 192 5.87 -18.06 11.37
N GLN A 193 5.86 -19.33 11.78
CA GLN A 193 6.50 -19.79 13.03
C GLN A 193 8.03 -19.60 13.05
N ASN A 194 8.66 -19.41 11.90
CA ASN A 194 10.12 -19.49 11.78
C ASN A 194 10.83 -18.14 11.92
N ILE A 195 10.17 -17.00 11.78
CA ILE A 195 10.84 -15.70 11.73
C ILE A 195 10.71 -14.91 13.02
N ASN A 196 9.57 -14.94 13.70
CA ASN A 196 9.47 -14.25 14.97
C ASN A 196 8.43 -14.87 15.92
N LYS A 197 8.91 -15.57 16.94
CA LYS A 197 8.07 -16.11 18.03
C LYS A 197 7.31 -15.02 18.80
N ASN A 198 7.66 -13.77 18.59
CA ASN A 198 7.04 -12.60 19.23
C ASN A 198 5.93 -11.97 18.37
N TYR A 199 5.76 -12.41 17.13
CA TYR A 199 4.66 -11.96 16.27
C TYR A 199 3.38 -12.69 16.66
N SER A 200 2.83 -12.34 17.82
CA SER A 200 1.70 -13.03 18.46
C SER A 200 0.33 -12.72 17.81
N GLY A 201 0.30 -12.05 16.66
CA GLY A 201 -0.94 -11.60 16.01
C GLY A 201 -1.38 -12.43 14.82
N LEU A 202 -0.46 -13.17 14.18
CA LEU A 202 -0.77 -14.00 13.03
C LEU A 202 -1.18 -15.40 13.48
N ALA A 203 -2.38 -15.82 13.11
CA ALA A 203 -2.80 -17.19 13.30
C ALA A 203 -2.05 -18.06 12.27
N ASP A 204 -1.15 -18.90 12.76
CA ASP A 204 -0.50 -19.92 11.95
C ASP A 204 -1.52 -20.99 11.55
N GLY A 205 -1.41 -21.50 10.34
CA GLY A 205 -2.17 -22.65 9.94
C GLY A 205 -2.51 -22.74 8.46
N ASP A 206 -3.22 -23.80 8.18
CA ASP A 206 -3.76 -24.11 6.88
C ASP A 206 -5.28 -23.90 6.89
N TYR A 207 -5.78 -23.18 5.91
CA TYR A 207 -7.22 -22.87 5.80
C TYR A 207 -7.75 -23.37 4.47
N HIS A 208 -8.77 -24.18 4.50
CA HIS A 208 -9.39 -24.78 3.33
C HIS A 208 -10.78 -24.18 3.06
N GLY A 209 -10.97 -23.75 1.82
CA GLY A 209 -12.20 -23.18 1.31
C GLY A 209 -12.36 -21.68 1.58
N ARG A 210 -13.08 -21.01 0.69
CA ARG A 210 -13.27 -19.55 0.68
C ARG A 210 -13.77 -19.00 2.01
N LYS A 211 -14.73 -19.68 2.65
CA LYS A 211 -15.26 -19.24 3.96
C LYS A 211 -14.18 -19.22 5.04
N ALA A 212 -13.32 -20.24 5.08
CA ALA A 212 -12.23 -20.31 6.05
C ALA A 212 -11.18 -19.22 5.77
N ALA A 213 -10.83 -18.99 4.50
CA ALA A 213 -9.93 -17.95 4.05
C ALA A 213 -10.42 -16.55 4.48
N ILE A 214 -11.68 -16.21 4.20
CA ILE A 214 -12.27 -14.93 4.58
C ILE A 214 -12.34 -14.79 6.10
N ASN A 215 -12.69 -15.84 6.85
CA ASN A 215 -12.70 -15.79 8.30
C ASN A 215 -11.32 -15.59 8.90
N PHE A 216 -10.27 -16.15 8.28
CA PHE A 216 -8.89 -15.90 8.67
C PHE A 216 -8.55 -14.42 8.51
N PHE A 217 -8.82 -13.82 7.34
CA PHE A 217 -8.56 -12.40 7.11
C PHE A 217 -9.42 -11.47 8.00
N LYS A 218 -10.64 -11.88 8.35
CA LYS A 218 -11.50 -11.17 9.34
C LYS A 218 -11.03 -11.34 10.78
N GLY A 219 -10.01 -12.13 11.00
CA GLY A 219 -9.49 -12.46 12.33
C GLY A 219 -8.96 -11.26 13.10
N LYS A 220 -8.47 -11.55 14.31
CA LYS A 220 -8.02 -10.54 15.28
C LYS A 220 -7.00 -9.55 14.70
N GLN A 221 -6.08 -10.02 13.87
CA GLN A 221 -5.02 -9.22 13.30
C GLN A 221 -5.57 -8.04 12.48
N HIS A 222 -6.50 -8.29 11.54
CA HIS A 222 -7.08 -7.23 10.71
C HIS A 222 -8.11 -6.36 11.45
N LYS A 223 -8.59 -6.80 12.61
CA LYS A 223 -9.41 -5.98 13.50
C LYS A 223 -8.60 -5.04 14.39
N GLU A 224 -7.35 -5.39 14.67
CA GLU A 224 -6.47 -4.65 15.57
C GLU A 224 -5.31 -3.97 14.85
N ALA A 225 -5.22 -4.11 13.53
CA ALA A 225 -4.21 -3.48 12.70
C ALA A 225 -4.85 -2.81 11.47
N ARG A 226 -4.43 -1.60 11.17
CA ARG A 226 -4.62 -0.99 9.86
C ARG A 226 -3.39 -1.30 9.03
N LEU A 227 -3.61 -1.81 7.83
CA LEU A 227 -2.58 -2.37 6.98
C LEU A 227 -2.47 -1.57 5.69
N GLN A 228 -1.28 -1.56 5.10
CA GLN A 228 -1.10 -1.24 3.70
C GLN A 228 -0.19 -2.31 3.08
N HIS A 229 -0.73 -3.09 2.17
CA HIS A 229 -0.04 -4.17 1.48
C HIS A 229 0.39 -3.75 0.08
N ASN A 230 1.66 -3.44 -0.08
CA ASN A 230 2.22 -2.97 -1.35
C ASN A 230 2.90 -4.12 -2.10
N VAL A 231 2.44 -4.39 -3.31
CA VAL A 231 3.09 -5.36 -4.21
C VAL A 231 4.15 -4.64 -5.03
N SER A 232 5.40 -5.03 -4.89
CA SER A 232 6.54 -4.32 -5.50
C SER A 232 7.25 -5.10 -6.60
N MET A 233 7.21 -6.42 -6.57
CA MET A 233 7.82 -7.29 -7.57
C MET A 233 6.93 -8.50 -7.80
N ALA A 234 6.90 -8.98 -9.05
CA ALA A 234 6.18 -10.19 -9.39
C ALA A 234 6.94 -11.01 -10.43
N HIS A 235 6.91 -12.33 -10.24
CA HIS A 235 7.31 -13.30 -11.24
C HIS A 235 6.12 -14.19 -11.55
N LEU A 236 5.76 -14.31 -12.82
CA LEU A 236 4.53 -14.96 -13.26
C LEU A 236 4.85 -16.04 -14.30
N ILE A 237 4.27 -17.21 -14.11
CA ILE A 237 4.29 -18.32 -15.04
C ILE A 237 2.83 -18.66 -15.38
N ILE A 238 2.46 -18.57 -16.65
CA ILE A 238 1.12 -18.93 -17.15
C ILE A 238 1.24 -20.15 -18.07
N GLN A 239 0.41 -21.15 -17.82
CA GLN A 239 0.29 -22.35 -18.64
C GLN A 239 -1.19 -22.67 -18.88
N ASN A 240 -1.71 -22.30 -20.03
CA ASN A 240 -3.13 -22.41 -20.35
C ASN A 240 -4.00 -21.69 -19.29
N ASP A 241 -4.94 -22.39 -18.68
CA ASP A 241 -5.85 -21.87 -17.67
C ASP A 241 -5.32 -21.98 -16.22
N GLN A 242 -4.01 -22.16 -16.06
CA GLN A 242 -3.32 -22.20 -14.76
C GLN A 242 -2.17 -21.20 -14.72
N ALA A 243 -1.93 -20.64 -13.57
CA ALA A 243 -0.81 -19.72 -13.37
C ALA A 243 -0.22 -19.89 -11.97
N ARG A 244 1.09 -19.60 -11.88
CA ARG A 244 1.79 -19.41 -10.60
C ARG A 244 2.45 -18.05 -10.59
N ALA A 245 2.21 -17.29 -9.53
CA ALA A 245 2.83 -16.01 -9.30
C ALA A 245 3.58 -15.98 -7.98
N TYR A 246 4.74 -15.31 -7.97
CA TYR A 246 5.50 -14.97 -6.76
C TYR A 246 5.52 -13.45 -6.66
N MET A 247 4.92 -12.91 -5.62
CA MET A 247 4.78 -11.46 -5.44
C MET A 247 5.47 -11.02 -4.16
N LEU A 248 6.45 -10.14 -4.29
CA LEU A 248 7.08 -9.51 -3.14
C LEU A 248 6.15 -8.42 -2.62
N ARG A 249 5.81 -8.52 -1.34
CA ARG A 249 5.03 -7.53 -0.60
C ARG A 249 5.90 -6.78 0.40
N SER A 250 5.72 -5.48 0.48
CA SER A 250 6.07 -4.69 1.64
C SER A 250 4.77 -4.29 2.35
N GLU A 251 4.78 -4.45 3.65
CA GLU A 251 3.59 -4.26 4.48
C GLU A 251 3.91 -3.27 5.58
N TYR A 252 2.99 -2.33 5.79
CA TYR A 252 3.03 -1.40 6.92
C TYR A 252 1.83 -1.69 7.80
N HIS A 253 2.11 -2.15 9.02
CA HIS A 253 1.10 -2.52 9.98
C HIS A 253 1.04 -1.48 11.08
N ARG A 254 -0.10 -0.80 11.21
CA ARG A 254 -0.42 0.00 12.37
C ARG A 254 -1.07 -0.90 13.41
N ILE A 255 -0.30 -1.29 14.42
CA ILE A 255 -0.70 -2.31 15.40
C ILE A 255 -1.07 -1.67 16.72
N LYS A 256 -2.22 -2.06 17.28
CA LYS A 256 -2.73 -1.56 18.56
C LYS A 256 -2.01 -2.14 19.78
N HIS A 257 -1.48 -3.37 19.66
CA HIS A 257 -0.83 -4.05 20.76
C HIS A 257 0.58 -4.45 20.40
N ASN A 258 1.55 -3.68 20.88
CA ASN A 258 2.95 -4.02 20.76
C ASN A 258 3.36 -5.03 21.86
N ILE A 259 4.32 -5.88 21.54
CA ILE A 259 4.99 -6.73 22.53
C ILE A 259 5.77 -5.90 23.57
N TYR A 260 6.22 -4.70 23.19
CA TYR A 260 7.02 -3.81 24.04
C TYR A 260 6.16 -2.82 24.82
N ASP A 261 5.06 -2.34 24.26
CA ASP A 261 4.13 -1.39 24.90
C ASP A 261 2.70 -1.62 24.40
N LYS A 262 1.92 -2.36 25.18
CA LYS A 262 0.54 -2.71 24.85
C LYS A 262 -0.43 -1.52 24.90
N THR A 263 0.01 -0.37 25.33
CA THR A 263 -0.83 0.83 25.47
C THR A 263 -0.74 1.74 24.25
N LYS A 264 0.24 1.53 23.38
CA LYS A 264 0.50 2.41 22.24
C LYS A 264 0.25 1.72 20.91
N ILE A 265 -0.32 2.45 19.99
CA ILE A 265 -0.33 2.10 18.57
C ILE A 265 1.06 2.42 18.01
N HIS A 266 1.61 1.56 17.18
CA HIS A 266 2.89 1.78 16.54
C HIS A 266 2.93 1.15 15.15
N MET A 267 3.93 1.50 14.39
CA MET A 267 4.19 0.94 13.06
C MET A 267 5.09 -0.29 13.14
N GLN A 268 4.76 -1.29 12.34
CA GLN A 268 5.58 -2.48 12.14
C GLN A 268 5.70 -2.76 10.64
N PRO A 269 6.76 -2.28 10.00
CA PRO A 269 7.01 -2.60 8.59
C PRO A 269 7.59 -4.01 8.46
N LEU A 270 7.14 -4.74 7.45
CA LEU A 270 7.65 -6.06 7.12
C LEU A 270 7.67 -6.33 5.61
N SER A 271 8.40 -7.36 5.20
CA SER A 271 8.37 -7.87 3.83
C SER A 271 8.06 -9.35 3.81
N ALA A 272 7.31 -9.76 2.80
CA ALA A 272 6.92 -11.14 2.57
C ALA A 272 6.85 -11.48 1.08
N VAL A 273 6.93 -12.77 0.75
CA VAL A 273 6.56 -13.29 -0.55
C VAL A 273 5.22 -14.01 -0.45
N HIS A 274 4.30 -13.67 -1.33
CA HIS A 274 3.15 -14.49 -1.63
C HIS A 274 3.45 -15.37 -2.84
N GLU A 275 3.30 -16.68 -2.67
CA GLU A 275 3.20 -17.63 -3.76
C GLU A 275 1.72 -17.91 -4.02
N ILE A 276 1.25 -17.58 -5.22
CA ILE A 276 -0.15 -17.69 -5.61
C ILE A 276 -0.27 -18.67 -6.75
N ASP A 277 -1.11 -19.69 -6.59
CA ASP A 277 -1.59 -20.49 -7.70
C ASP A 277 -2.99 -20.00 -8.08
N ALA A 278 -3.18 -19.71 -9.37
CA ALA A 278 -4.44 -19.25 -9.92
C ALA A 278 -4.94 -20.19 -11.02
N LYS A 279 -6.26 -20.25 -11.20
CA LYS A 279 -6.91 -20.95 -12.31
C LYS A 279 -7.96 -20.06 -12.95
N LYS A 280 -8.23 -20.30 -14.23
CA LYS A 280 -9.27 -19.62 -14.97
C LYS A 280 -10.58 -20.44 -14.89
N GLU A 281 -11.60 -19.86 -14.28
CA GLU A 281 -12.93 -20.47 -14.17
C GLU A 281 -13.94 -19.62 -14.96
N ASN A 282 -14.57 -20.20 -15.97
CA ASN A 282 -15.53 -19.50 -16.84
C ASN A 282 -14.97 -18.20 -17.44
N GLY A 283 -13.69 -18.21 -17.83
CA GLY A 283 -13.02 -17.05 -18.41
C GLY A 283 -12.48 -16.03 -17.40
N VAL A 284 -12.63 -16.25 -16.09
CA VAL A 284 -12.18 -15.36 -15.02
C VAL A 284 -11.10 -16.03 -14.19
N TRP A 285 -9.98 -15.35 -13.97
CA TRP A 285 -8.92 -15.82 -13.09
C TRP A 285 -9.34 -15.75 -11.61
N LYS A 286 -8.98 -16.79 -10.85
CA LYS A 286 -9.20 -16.87 -9.40
C LYS A 286 -8.03 -17.54 -8.70
N MET A 287 -7.72 -17.12 -7.48
CA MET A 287 -6.74 -17.78 -6.63
C MET A 287 -7.28 -19.10 -6.11
N MET A 288 -6.57 -20.18 -6.36
CA MET A 288 -6.85 -21.51 -5.82
C MET A 288 -5.93 -21.89 -4.64
N ARG A 289 -4.77 -21.22 -4.54
CA ARG A 289 -3.84 -21.37 -3.42
C ARG A 289 -3.11 -20.06 -3.18
N MET A 290 -2.84 -19.76 -1.91
CA MET A 290 -1.94 -18.70 -1.49
C MET A 290 -1.07 -19.22 -0.35
N ALA A 291 0.24 -19.11 -0.48
CA ALA A 291 1.19 -19.35 0.59
C ALA A 291 1.93 -18.06 0.93
N TYR A 292 2.11 -17.81 2.21
CA TYR A 292 2.77 -16.61 2.74
C TYR A 292 4.12 -16.98 3.34
N TYR A 293 5.17 -16.32 2.86
CA TYR A 293 6.54 -16.50 3.31
C TYR A 293 7.08 -15.16 3.83
N PRO A 294 7.06 -14.92 5.14
CA PRO A 294 7.68 -13.72 5.69
C PRO A 294 9.19 -13.77 5.47
N ILE A 295 9.77 -12.65 5.04
CA ILE A 295 11.20 -12.52 4.74
C ILE A 295 11.91 -11.76 5.84
N MET A 296 11.37 -10.58 6.19
CA MET A 296 12.05 -9.62 7.06
C MET A 296 11.03 -8.72 7.77
N GLU A 297 11.30 -8.47 9.04
CA GLU A 297 10.70 -7.36 9.78
C GLU A 297 11.68 -6.19 9.84
N PHE A 298 11.17 -4.99 9.74
CA PHE A 298 11.95 -3.77 9.90
C PHE A 298 11.59 -3.12 11.23
N TYR A 299 12.51 -2.36 11.78
CA TYR A 299 12.19 -1.48 12.89
C TYR A 299 11.42 -0.26 12.40
N PRO A 300 10.53 0.32 13.24
CA PRO A 300 9.96 1.62 12.98
C PRO A 300 11.05 2.64 12.67
N LEU A 301 10.71 3.61 11.81
CA LEU A 301 11.65 4.63 11.42
C LEU A 301 12.01 5.51 12.63
N PRO A 302 13.28 5.77 12.91
CA PRO A 302 13.65 6.66 14.02
C PRO A 302 13.24 8.10 13.71
N VAL A 303 12.92 8.88 14.74
CA VAL A 303 12.63 10.31 14.57
C VAL A 303 13.88 11.13 14.22
N GLU A 304 15.04 10.58 14.54
CA GLU A 304 16.35 11.17 14.29
C GLU A 304 17.40 10.06 14.19
N CYS A 305 18.32 10.17 13.26
CA CYS A 305 19.48 9.28 13.15
C CYS A 305 20.76 10.09 12.91
N VAL A 306 21.86 9.58 13.44
CA VAL A 306 23.17 10.20 13.30
C VAL A 306 23.68 9.95 11.90
N CYS A 307 23.87 10.99 11.16
CA CYS A 307 24.30 11.09 9.77
C CYS A 307 23.84 9.97 8.84
N PHE A 308 23.28 10.32 7.71
CA PHE A 308 22.71 9.38 6.73
C PHE A 308 23.71 8.29 6.29
N ASP A 309 25.00 8.64 6.19
CA ASP A 309 26.07 7.69 5.87
C ASP A 309 26.28 6.63 6.95
N GLU A 310 26.13 6.99 8.23
CA GLU A 310 26.25 6.03 9.33
C GLU A 310 25.00 5.15 9.48
N TYR A 311 23.82 5.70 9.19
CA TYR A 311 22.55 4.97 9.32
C TYR A 311 22.31 4.00 8.18
N ILE A 312 22.40 4.45 6.92
CA ILE A 312 22.17 3.59 5.74
C ILE A 312 23.29 2.57 5.60
N CYS A 313 24.51 2.95 5.92
CA CYS A 313 25.68 2.07 5.82
C CYS A 313 25.96 1.31 7.09
N GLY A 314 25.16 1.50 8.15
CA GLY A 314 25.32 0.79 9.43
C GLY A 314 26.66 1.09 10.08
N GLY A 315 27.22 2.29 9.97
CA GLY A 315 28.47 2.72 10.56
C GLY A 315 29.56 1.64 10.53
N ASN A 316 29.73 0.96 11.63
CA ASN A 316 30.67 -0.17 11.76
C ASN A 316 30.34 -1.36 10.86
N HIS A 317 29.10 -1.56 10.45
CA HIS A 317 28.73 -2.70 9.60
C HIS A 317 29.19 -2.48 8.15
N TRP A 318 29.01 -1.27 7.62
CA TRP A 318 29.49 -0.94 6.28
C TRP A 318 31.01 -0.87 6.21
N LYS A 319 31.66 -0.37 7.26
CA LYS A 319 33.10 -0.44 7.41
C LYS A 319 33.60 -1.88 7.36
N ARG A 320 32.96 -2.80 8.09
CA ARG A 320 33.26 -4.24 8.04
C ARG A 320 33.01 -4.85 6.66
N ILE A 321 31.94 -4.46 5.97
CA ILE A 321 31.68 -4.94 4.60
C ILE A 321 32.76 -4.42 3.66
N LYS A 322 33.10 -3.14 3.68
CA LYS A 322 34.17 -2.57 2.87
C LYS A 322 35.49 -3.28 3.12
N GLU A 323 35.85 -3.47 4.36
CA GLU A 323 37.06 -4.22 4.74
C GLU A 323 37.02 -5.66 4.26
N SER A 324 35.88 -6.34 4.33
CA SER A 324 35.71 -7.73 3.87
C SER A 324 35.82 -7.91 2.36
N ILE A 325 35.52 -6.87 1.58
CA ILE A 325 35.62 -6.86 0.11
C ILE A 325 36.87 -6.13 -0.40
N GLY A 326 37.80 -5.77 0.52
CA GLY A 326 39.11 -5.17 0.18
C GLY A 326 39.06 -3.70 -0.24
N ILE A 327 37.98 -2.97 0.07
CA ILE A 327 37.92 -1.53 -0.13
C ILE A 327 38.49 -0.84 1.12
N HIS A 328 39.70 -0.36 1.02
CA HIS A 328 40.31 0.51 2.02
C HIS A 328 39.94 1.96 1.71
N VAL A 329 39.31 2.66 2.68
CA VAL A 329 38.99 4.09 2.64
C VAL A 329 40.07 4.86 3.37
#